data_133c596b2fed594e96bd03ce49b6493e
#
_entry.id   133c596b2fed594e96bd03ce49b6493e
#
_cell.length_a   1.000
_cell.length_b   1.000
_cell.length_c   1.000
_cell.angle_alpha   90.00
_cell.angle_beta   90.00
_cell.angle_gamma   90.00
#
_symmetry.space_group_name_H-M   'P 1'
#
loop_
_entity.id
_entity.type
_entity.pdbx_description
1 polymer ?
#
loop_
_entity_poly.entity_id
_entity_poly.type
_entity_poly.pdbx_seq_one_letter_code
_entity_poly.pdbx_strand_id
1 'polypeptide(L)'
;MKSFLSFFHSRGRRRTGAIGAGLVCALVGVAGCGSSETFEGRTSGDAIVVGSQDYYSNEILAETYAQALEASGYTVEREFRIGQREVYMPEIASGAIDVFPEYTGSLLQYLNPAATQTQADEVYHALASVMPDGLSVADQAEAADQDSYVVTQEMAERYELKEIGDLARVNPLVLGGNSELETRPYGPKGLESVYGVKVGFTPIEDSGGALTVKALENNQVQLVDLYSSDPVLANGKLKVLNDPKGLILASRVVPVLSQRIDSRARDVINRVSKELGPRDLVEMNRRSTTEAMSASAIASQWLEEKGLPHK
;
A
#
# COMPACT_ATOMS: atom_id res chain seq x y z
N MET A 1 -29.21 -43.49 34.43
CA MET A 1 -30.30 -43.35 35.41
C MET A 1 -31.16 -42.16 35.00
N LYS A 2 -32.40 -42.48 34.54
CA LYS A 2 -33.68 -41.78 34.63
C LYS A 2 -33.70 -40.32 34.15
N SER A 3 -34.20 -39.91 32.91
CA SER A 3 -35.60 -39.98 32.51
C SER A 3 -36.54 -39.06 33.30
N PHE A 4 -37.09 -38.03 32.62
CA PHE A 4 -38.54 -37.80 32.62
C PHE A 4 -38.98 -36.80 31.57
N LEU A 5 -39.81 -37.23 30.73
CA LEU A 5 -40.81 -36.73 29.81
C LEU A 5 -41.94 -35.97 30.53
N SER A 6 -42.65 -35.08 29.84
CA SER A 6 -44.10 -35.15 29.59
C SER A 6 -44.64 -33.79 29.17
N PHE A 7 -45.17 -33.60 27.97
CA PHE A 7 -46.58 -33.69 27.56
C PHE A 7 -47.48 -32.60 28.18
N PHE A 8 -48.12 -31.74 27.33
CA PHE A 8 -49.59 -31.76 27.18
C PHE A 8 -50.06 -30.95 25.97
N HIS A 9 -50.99 -31.57 25.22
CA HIS A 9 -51.83 -31.13 24.15
C HIS A 9 -53.00 -30.29 24.63
N SER A 10 -53.51 -29.36 23.83
CA SER A 10 -54.98 -29.16 23.78
C SER A 10 -55.41 -28.52 22.45
N ARG A 11 -56.41 -29.17 21.88
CA ARG A 11 -57.18 -28.89 20.65
C ARG A 11 -58.37 -27.93 20.95
N GLY A 12 -58.90 -27.28 19.89
CA GLY A 12 -60.30 -26.85 19.82
C GLY A 12 -60.50 -25.62 18.94
N ARG A 13 -60.94 -25.71 17.81
CA ARG A 13 -62.20 -25.93 17.06
C ARG A 13 -62.78 -24.62 16.50
N ARG A 14 -62.84 -24.61 15.17
CA ARG A 14 -63.76 -24.02 14.19
C ARG A 14 -64.82 -23.01 14.63
N ARG A 15 -64.96 -21.91 13.84
CA ARG A 15 -66.22 -21.58 13.14
C ARG A 15 -66.00 -20.55 12.02
N THR A 16 -66.68 -20.81 10.94
CA THR A 16 -66.94 -20.17 9.66
C THR A 16 -67.68 -18.82 9.77
N GLY A 17 -67.39 -17.90 8.84
CA GLY A 17 -68.23 -16.75 8.49
C GLY A 17 -67.63 -15.91 7.38
N ALA A 18 -68.29 -15.90 6.22
CA ALA A 18 -67.91 -15.25 4.97
C ALA A 18 -68.45 -13.80 4.88
N ILE A 19 -67.97 -13.11 3.78
CA ILE A 19 -68.46 -11.91 3.10
C ILE A 19 -67.52 -10.71 3.29
N GLY A 20 -66.63 -10.37 2.34
CA GLY A 20 -66.87 -9.60 1.13
C GLY A 20 -66.56 -8.12 1.30
N ALA A 21 -65.47 -7.66 0.74
CA ALA A 21 -65.36 -6.40 -0.02
C ALA A 21 -63.89 -6.12 -0.33
N GLY A 22 -63.60 -5.87 -1.61
CA GLY A 22 -62.27 -5.68 -2.13
C GLY A 22 -61.59 -4.39 -1.66
N LEU A 23 -60.30 -4.53 -1.40
CA LEU A 23 -59.40 -3.39 -1.40
C LEU A 23 -58.10 -3.84 -2.07
N VAL A 24 -57.81 -3.21 -3.19
CA VAL A 24 -56.58 -3.35 -3.96
C VAL A 24 -55.46 -2.77 -3.11
N CYS A 25 -54.68 -3.61 -2.45
CA CYS A 25 -53.40 -3.20 -1.86
C CYS A 25 -52.30 -3.45 -2.88
N ALA A 26 -51.75 -2.37 -3.41
CA ALA A 26 -50.52 -2.37 -4.16
C ALA A 26 -49.40 -2.93 -3.29
N LEU A 27 -48.88 -4.10 -3.63
CA LEU A 27 -47.66 -4.68 -3.10
C LEU A 27 -46.51 -3.86 -3.67
N VAL A 28 -45.98 -2.93 -2.85
CA VAL A 28 -44.68 -2.37 -3.07
C VAL A 28 -43.66 -3.44 -2.59
N GLY A 29 -43.15 -4.18 -3.55
CA GLY A 29 -42.04 -5.09 -3.36
C GLY A 29 -40.78 -4.24 -3.05
N VAL A 30 -40.35 -4.21 -1.81
CA VAL A 30 -39.00 -3.78 -1.48
C VAL A 30 -38.05 -4.91 -1.88
N ALA A 31 -37.61 -4.87 -3.15
CA ALA A 31 -36.44 -5.62 -3.58
C ALA A 31 -35.23 -4.91 -2.99
N GLY A 32 -34.70 -5.45 -1.88
CA GLY A 32 -33.39 -5.13 -1.40
C GLY A 32 -32.35 -5.68 -2.38
N CYS A 33 -32.03 -4.92 -3.43
CA CYS A 33 -30.83 -5.13 -4.21
C CYS A 33 -29.67 -4.61 -3.37
N GLY A 34 -28.88 -5.52 -2.81
CA GLY A 34 -27.51 -5.23 -2.48
C GLY A 34 -26.82 -4.86 -3.79
N SER A 35 -26.58 -3.59 -3.99
CA SER A 35 -25.76 -3.10 -5.10
C SER A 35 -24.31 -3.53 -4.81
N SER A 36 -23.87 -4.62 -5.43
CA SER A 36 -22.50 -4.71 -5.87
C SER A 36 -22.33 -3.54 -6.85
N GLU A 37 -21.72 -2.45 -6.44
CA GLU A 37 -21.32 -1.39 -7.36
C GLU A 37 -20.27 -1.98 -8.30
N THR A 38 -20.73 -2.50 -9.43
CA THR A 38 -19.87 -2.71 -10.59
C THR A 38 -19.51 -1.31 -11.08
N PHE A 39 -18.22 -0.96 -11.05
CA PHE A 39 -17.71 0.23 -11.70
C PHE A 39 -18.16 0.21 -13.18
N GLU A 40 -19.18 0.99 -13.52
CA GLU A 40 -19.54 1.23 -14.92
C GLU A 40 -18.41 2.06 -15.55
N GLY A 41 -17.96 1.64 -16.73
CA GLY A 41 -16.89 2.30 -17.46
C GLY A 41 -17.16 3.81 -17.61
N ARG A 42 -16.22 4.61 -17.07
CA ARG A 42 -16.29 6.07 -17.10
C ARG A 42 -16.15 6.60 -18.53
N THR A 43 -16.85 7.67 -18.85
CA THR A 43 -16.81 8.32 -20.17
C THR A 43 -15.66 9.35 -20.26
N SER A 44 -15.19 9.60 -21.48
CA SER A 44 -14.14 10.62 -21.74
C SER A 44 -14.63 12.00 -21.28
N GLY A 45 -13.97 12.56 -20.26
CA GLY A 45 -14.33 13.82 -19.60
C GLY A 45 -14.61 13.71 -18.12
N ASP A 46 -14.61 12.48 -17.58
CA ASP A 46 -14.75 12.22 -16.15
C ASP A 46 -13.47 12.60 -15.37
N ALA A 47 -13.58 12.76 -14.05
CA ALA A 47 -12.48 13.09 -13.17
C ALA A 47 -11.30 12.08 -13.29
N ILE A 48 -10.08 12.56 -13.09
CA ILE A 48 -8.89 11.72 -12.90
C ILE A 48 -8.98 11.11 -11.52
N VAL A 49 -8.93 9.78 -11.44
CA VAL A 49 -8.94 9.05 -10.16
C VAL A 49 -7.51 8.81 -9.71
N VAL A 50 -7.15 9.36 -8.56
CA VAL A 50 -5.85 9.16 -7.92
C VAL A 50 -6.01 8.21 -6.75
N GLY A 51 -5.31 7.08 -6.78
CA GLY A 51 -5.35 6.07 -5.73
C GLY A 51 -4.10 6.08 -4.84
N SER A 52 -4.19 5.42 -3.67
CA SER A 52 -3.02 5.16 -2.80
C SER A 52 -3.06 3.79 -2.15
N GLN A 53 -1.87 3.30 -1.78
CA GLN A 53 -1.71 2.16 -0.88
C GLN A 53 -2.23 2.48 0.53
N ASP A 54 -2.38 1.46 1.37
CA ASP A 54 -2.94 1.60 2.72
C ASP A 54 -1.88 2.00 3.76
N TYR A 55 -1.11 3.06 3.47
CA TYR A 55 -0.24 3.66 4.46
C TYR A 55 0.04 5.15 4.18
N TYR A 56 0.44 5.87 5.23
CA TYR A 56 0.49 7.33 5.25
C TYR A 56 1.43 7.96 4.21
N SER A 57 2.61 7.37 3.97
CA SER A 57 3.60 7.90 3.03
C SER A 57 3.07 7.90 1.59
N ASN A 58 2.42 6.80 1.18
CA ASN A 58 1.84 6.70 -0.15
C ASN A 58 0.61 7.60 -0.32
N GLU A 59 -0.22 7.76 0.73
CA GLU A 59 -1.32 8.72 0.72
C GLU A 59 -0.84 10.17 0.54
N ILE A 60 0.27 10.56 1.20
CA ILE A 60 0.88 11.88 1.01
C ILE A 60 1.31 12.10 -0.44
N LEU A 61 1.96 11.10 -1.06
CA LEU A 61 2.36 11.15 -2.45
C LEU A 61 1.16 11.28 -3.39
N ALA A 62 0.12 10.46 -3.18
CA ALA A 62 -1.10 10.50 -3.96
C ALA A 62 -1.80 11.86 -3.86
N GLU A 63 -1.90 12.41 -2.66
CA GLU A 63 -2.47 13.74 -2.42
C GLU A 63 -1.65 14.84 -3.10
N THR A 64 -0.32 14.72 -3.12
CA THR A 64 0.56 15.67 -3.80
C THR A 64 0.31 15.71 -5.31
N TYR A 65 0.18 14.54 -5.96
CA TYR A 65 -0.18 14.48 -7.37
C TYR A 65 -1.61 14.99 -7.62
N ALA A 66 -2.56 14.65 -6.74
CA ALA A 66 -3.93 15.10 -6.84
C ALA A 66 -4.05 16.61 -6.81
N GLN A 67 -3.41 17.28 -5.85
CA GLN A 67 -3.46 18.76 -5.74
C GLN A 67 -2.76 19.43 -6.90
N ALA A 68 -1.63 18.94 -7.39
CA ALA A 68 -0.95 19.48 -8.55
C ALA A 68 -1.82 19.39 -9.83
N LEU A 69 -2.53 18.29 -10.02
CA LEU A 69 -3.48 18.10 -11.11
C LEU A 69 -4.67 19.08 -10.98
N GLU A 70 -5.27 19.19 -9.80
CA GLU A 70 -6.38 20.10 -9.54
C GLU A 70 -5.98 21.58 -9.79
N ALA A 71 -4.81 22.01 -9.32
CA ALA A 71 -4.30 23.34 -9.56
C ALA A 71 -3.99 23.61 -11.05
N SER A 72 -3.79 22.54 -11.82
CA SER A 72 -3.61 22.59 -13.28
C SER A 72 -4.95 22.53 -14.05
N GLY A 73 -6.10 22.50 -13.34
CA GLY A 73 -7.44 22.60 -13.93
C GLY A 73 -8.13 21.26 -14.19
N TYR A 74 -7.60 20.16 -13.67
CA TYR A 74 -8.27 18.86 -13.74
C TYR A 74 -9.26 18.68 -12.58
N THR A 75 -10.33 17.95 -12.82
CA THR A 75 -11.16 17.41 -11.74
C THR A 75 -10.53 16.11 -11.26
N VAL A 76 -10.37 15.96 -9.95
CA VAL A 76 -9.71 14.78 -9.35
C VAL A 76 -10.62 14.14 -8.31
N GLU A 77 -10.74 12.82 -8.38
CA GLU A 77 -11.33 11.97 -7.36
C GLU A 77 -10.22 11.21 -6.63
N ARG A 78 -10.40 11.01 -5.33
CA ARG A 78 -9.42 10.37 -4.45
C ARG A 78 -9.95 9.03 -3.98
N GLU A 79 -9.20 7.96 -4.30
CA GLU A 79 -9.42 6.60 -3.82
C GLU A 79 -8.20 6.15 -3.01
N PHE A 80 -8.13 6.66 -1.77
CA PHE A 80 -6.96 6.43 -0.92
C PHE A 80 -7.13 5.23 0.01
N ARG A 81 -5.99 4.67 0.44
CA ARG A 81 -5.91 3.55 1.38
C ARG A 81 -6.64 2.29 0.90
N ILE A 82 -6.45 1.96 -0.38
CA ILE A 82 -7.14 0.82 -1.02
C ILE A 82 -6.64 -0.52 -0.46
N GLY A 83 -5.38 -0.60 -0.06
CA GLY A 83 -4.75 -1.84 0.40
C GLY A 83 -3.42 -2.10 -0.28
N GLN A 84 -3.04 -3.37 -0.36
CA GLN A 84 -1.78 -3.82 -0.95
C GLN A 84 -1.91 -4.07 -2.45
N ARG A 85 -0.77 -4.37 -3.10
CA ARG A 85 -0.64 -4.47 -4.58
C ARG A 85 -1.64 -5.43 -5.21
N GLU A 86 -1.94 -6.52 -4.55
CA GLU A 86 -2.90 -7.53 -4.97
C GLU A 86 -4.34 -6.99 -5.08
N VAL A 87 -4.66 -5.93 -4.32
CA VAL A 87 -5.98 -5.29 -4.31
C VAL A 87 -6.07 -4.21 -5.39
N TYR A 88 -5.12 -3.27 -5.43
CA TYR A 88 -5.24 -2.10 -6.31
C TYR A 88 -4.73 -2.32 -7.74
N MET A 89 -3.83 -3.26 -8.01
CA MET A 89 -3.36 -3.50 -9.39
C MET A 89 -4.47 -3.89 -10.36
N PRO A 90 -5.46 -4.74 -9.98
CA PRO A 90 -6.63 -4.98 -10.82
C PRO A 90 -7.46 -3.72 -11.10
N GLU A 91 -7.59 -2.81 -10.12
CA GLU A 91 -8.35 -1.56 -10.26
C GLU A 91 -7.66 -0.59 -11.23
N ILE A 92 -6.31 -0.50 -11.18
CA ILE A 92 -5.54 0.29 -12.15
C ILE A 92 -5.68 -0.34 -13.55
N ALA A 93 -5.54 -1.66 -13.65
CA ALA A 93 -5.63 -2.37 -14.93
C ALA A 93 -7.03 -2.28 -15.57
N SER A 94 -8.09 -2.19 -14.76
CA SER A 94 -9.46 -1.98 -15.24
C SER A 94 -9.74 -0.54 -15.68
N GLY A 95 -8.86 0.42 -15.36
CA GLY A 95 -9.07 1.85 -15.58
C GLY A 95 -9.98 2.51 -14.55
N ALA A 96 -10.23 1.87 -13.41
CA ALA A 96 -10.94 2.47 -12.27
C ALA A 96 -10.05 3.52 -11.57
N ILE A 97 -8.73 3.34 -11.62
CA ILE A 97 -7.74 4.27 -11.09
C ILE A 97 -6.85 4.74 -12.25
N ASP A 98 -6.58 6.03 -12.31
CA ASP A 98 -5.81 6.66 -13.39
C ASP A 98 -4.38 6.99 -13.03
N VAL A 99 -4.12 7.37 -11.78
CA VAL A 99 -2.80 7.73 -11.26
C VAL A 99 -2.58 7.03 -9.92
N PHE A 100 -1.44 6.37 -9.78
CA PHE A 100 -1.12 5.64 -8.55
C PHE A 100 0.39 5.76 -8.25
N PRO A 101 0.79 6.36 -7.11
CA PRO A 101 2.18 6.35 -6.70
C PRO A 101 2.64 4.93 -6.35
N GLU A 102 3.70 4.49 -6.98
CA GLU A 102 4.32 3.19 -6.80
C GLU A 102 5.83 3.32 -6.60
N TYR A 103 6.51 2.18 -6.46
CA TYR A 103 7.93 2.11 -6.21
C TYR A 103 8.58 1.15 -7.19
N THR A 104 9.60 1.63 -7.89
CA THR A 104 10.16 0.96 -9.08
C THR A 104 10.58 -0.47 -8.82
N GLY A 105 11.33 -0.74 -7.76
CA GLY A 105 11.85 -2.08 -7.47
C GLY A 105 10.76 -3.04 -6.99
N SER A 106 9.93 -2.59 -6.04
CA SER A 106 8.87 -3.42 -5.48
C SER A 106 7.82 -3.79 -6.52
N LEU A 107 7.45 -2.83 -7.42
CA LEU A 107 6.54 -3.11 -8.53
C LEU A 107 7.20 -4.02 -9.58
N LEU A 108 8.47 -3.80 -9.90
CA LEU A 108 9.19 -4.68 -10.83
C LEU A 108 9.22 -6.13 -10.32
N GLN A 109 9.56 -6.35 -9.05
CA GLN A 109 9.58 -7.70 -8.47
C GLN A 109 8.19 -8.34 -8.37
N TYR A 110 7.13 -7.53 -8.23
CA TYR A 110 5.75 -8.02 -8.30
C TYR A 110 5.38 -8.49 -9.71
N LEU A 111 5.72 -7.73 -10.75
CA LEU A 111 5.43 -8.08 -12.16
C LEU A 111 6.38 -9.12 -12.73
N ASN A 112 7.64 -9.11 -12.31
CA ASN A 112 8.69 -10.04 -12.72
C ASN A 112 9.54 -10.47 -11.51
N PRO A 113 9.14 -11.53 -10.79
CA PRO A 113 9.88 -12.01 -9.61
C PRO A 113 11.32 -12.46 -9.87
N ALA A 114 11.71 -12.64 -11.14
CA ALA A 114 13.06 -13.02 -11.55
C ALA A 114 13.95 -11.81 -11.92
N ALA A 115 13.48 -10.57 -11.69
CA ALA A 115 14.26 -9.36 -11.95
C ALA A 115 15.53 -9.31 -11.08
N THR A 116 16.65 -8.92 -11.70
CA THR A 116 17.99 -8.90 -11.04
C THR A 116 18.71 -7.55 -11.14
N GLN A 117 18.04 -6.53 -11.67
CA GLN A 117 18.59 -5.19 -11.80
C GLN A 117 18.76 -4.57 -10.41
N THR A 118 19.92 -3.97 -10.13
CA THR A 118 20.22 -3.36 -8.83
C THR A 118 20.37 -1.85 -8.89
N GLN A 119 20.67 -1.31 -10.09
CA GLN A 119 20.79 0.14 -10.29
C GLN A 119 19.42 0.76 -10.57
N ALA A 120 19.12 1.90 -9.92
CA ALA A 120 17.79 2.51 -9.96
C ALA A 120 17.28 2.77 -11.40
N ASP A 121 18.14 3.27 -12.29
CA ASP A 121 17.75 3.54 -13.68
C ASP A 121 17.51 2.25 -14.48
N GLU A 122 18.29 1.19 -14.23
CA GLU A 122 18.09 -0.12 -14.86
C GLU A 122 16.77 -0.74 -14.36
N VAL A 123 16.45 -0.61 -13.07
CA VAL A 123 15.19 -1.05 -12.49
C VAL A 123 14.02 -0.32 -13.12
N TYR A 124 14.09 1.01 -13.27
CA TYR A 124 13.06 1.81 -13.92
C TYR A 124 12.81 1.39 -15.38
N HIS A 125 13.87 1.21 -16.16
CA HIS A 125 13.74 0.77 -17.57
C HIS A 125 13.19 -0.65 -17.67
N ALA A 126 13.62 -1.56 -16.78
CA ALA A 126 13.08 -2.91 -16.73
C ALA A 126 11.59 -2.90 -16.36
N LEU A 127 11.19 -2.09 -15.35
CA LEU A 127 9.79 -1.91 -14.98
C LEU A 127 8.96 -1.41 -16.17
N ALA A 128 9.41 -0.35 -16.84
CA ALA A 128 8.69 0.22 -17.99
C ALA A 128 8.46 -0.82 -19.10
N SER A 129 9.38 -1.78 -19.25
CA SER A 129 9.29 -2.84 -20.28
C SER A 129 8.32 -3.97 -19.95
N VAL A 130 7.93 -4.14 -18.68
CA VAL A 130 7.05 -5.23 -18.23
C VAL A 130 5.68 -4.74 -17.76
N MET A 131 5.40 -3.44 -17.92
CA MET A 131 4.09 -2.89 -17.55
C MET A 131 2.98 -3.58 -18.36
N PRO A 132 1.84 -3.90 -17.71
CA PRO A 132 0.68 -4.44 -18.40
C PRO A 132 0.15 -3.52 -19.50
N ASP A 133 -0.49 -4.10 -20.51
CA ASP A 133 -1.15 -3.34 -21.59
C ASP A 133 -2.11 -2.30 -21.01
N GLY A 134 -2.07 -1.09 -21.56
CA GLY A 134 -2.91 0.03 -21.09
C GLY A 134 -2.36 0.80 -19.91
N LEU A 135 -1.26 0.33 -19.30
CA LEU A 135 -0.57 1.01 -18.20
C LEU A 135 0.81 1.49 -18.63
N SER A 136 1.27 2.54 -18.00
CA SER A 136 2.64 3.05 -18.17
C SER A 136 3.15 3.66 -16.89
N VAL A 137 4.45 3.83 -16.77
CA VAL A 137 5.05 4.64 -15.71
C VAL A 137 5.33 6.05 -16.21
N ALA A 138 5.19 7.05 -15.33
CA ALA A 138 5.70 8.40 -15.53
C ALA A 138 7.19 8.45 -15.14
N ASP A 139 7.80 9.65 -15.18
CA ASP A 139 9.18 9.83 -14.74
C ASP A 139 9.33 9.49 -13.26
N GLN A 140 10.34 8.69 -12.92
CA GLN A 140 10.65 8.38 -11.52
C GLN A 140 11.21 9.62 -10.80
N ALA A 141 10.96 9.71 -9.50
CA ALA A 141 11.56 10.72 -8.63
C ALA A 141 12.97 10.28 -8.18
N GLU A 142 13.73 11.23 -7.60
CA GLU A 142 14.95 10.88 -6.83
C GLU A 142 14.61 10.29 -5.45
N ALA A 143 13.42 10.62 -4.91
CA ALA A 143 12.93 10.05 -3.66
C ALA A 143 12.75 8.54 -3.77
N ALA A 144 13.19 7.83 -2.75
CA ALA A 144 13.06 6.38 -2.61
C ALA A 144 12.31 6.04 -1.33
N ASP A 145 11.52 4.97 -1.41
CA ASP A 145 10.88 4.34 -0.25
C ASP A 145 11.00 2.83 -0.45
N GLN A 146 12.17 2.32 -0.08
CA GLN A 146 12.58 0.95 -0.34
C GLN A 146 12.35 0.11 0.90
N ASP A 147 11.82 -1.10 0.71
CA ASP A 147 11.81 -2.13 1.75
C ASP A 147 13.21 -2.30 2.34
N SER A 148 13.32 -2.41 3.65
CA SER A 148 14.60 -2.48 4.34
C SER A 148 14.52 -3.40 5.55
N TYR A 149 15.46 -4.32 5.66
CA TYR A 149 15.57 -5.17 6.84
C TYR A 149 16.25 -4.43 7.99
N VAL A 150 15.53 -4.36 9.11
CA VAL A 150 15.88 -3.56 10.26
C VAL A 150 15.89 -4.40 11.54
N VAL A 151 16.89 -4.19 12.34
CA VAL A 151 17.05 -4.77 13.68
C VAL A 151 17.19 -3.65 14.72
N THR A 152 17.13 -3.96 16.01
CA THR A 152 17.51 -2.97 17.04
C THR A 152 19.01 -2.71 17.02
N GLN A 153 19.43 -1.49 17.37
CA GLN A 153 20.84 -1.13 17.47
C GLN A 153 21.56 -2.04 18.50
N GLU A 154 20.90 -2.34 19.63
CA GLU A 154 21.43 -3.26 20.64
C GLU A 154 21.72 -4.66 20.07
N MET A 155 20.78 -5.19 19.29
CA MET A 155 20.96 -6.50 18.64
C MET A 155 22.08 -6.46 17.60
N ALA A 156 22.16 -5.38 16.81
CA ALA A 156 23.21 -5.19 15.82
C ALA A 156 24.60 -5.18 16.48
N GLU A 157 24.77 -4.49 17.61
CA GLU A 157 26.01 -4.46 18.37
C GLU A 157 26.34 -5.81 19.00
N ARG A 158 25.34 -6.46 19.63
CA ARG A 158 25.52 -7.75 20.31
C ARG A 158 25.96 -8.86 19.38
N TYR A 159 25.43 -8.91 18.16
CA TYR A 159 25.72 -9.95 17.16
C TYR A 159 26.64 -9.47 16.03
N GLU A 160 27.14 -8.24 16.12
CA GLU A 160 28.00 -7.61 15.10
C GLU A 160 27.35 -7.61 13.71
N LEU A 161 26.05 -7.26 13.65
CA LEU A 161 25.28 -7.28 12.40
C LEU A 161 25.52 -6.00 11.59
N LYS A 162 25.94 -6.16 10.35
CA LYS A 162 26.16 -5.05 9.39
C LYS A 162 25.34 -5.25 8.10
N GLU A 163 25.18 -6.50 7.70
CA GLU A 163 24.50 -6.88 6.47
C GLU A 163 23.52 -8.04 6.70
N ILE A 164 22.59 -8.25 5.76
CA ILE A 164 21.55 -9.29 5.85
C ILE A 164 22.15 -10.67 6.12
N GLY A 165 23.32 -11.00 5.51
CA GLY A 165 23.95 -12.29 5.71
C GLY A 165 24.40 -12.57 7.15
N ASP A 166 24.67 -11.53 7.94
CA ASP A 166 25.08 -11.65 9.34
C ASP A 166 23.96 -12.21 10.24
N LEU A 167 22.70 -12.09 9.81
CA LEU A 167 21.54 -12.62 10.53
C LEU A 167 21.59 -14.13 10.76
N ALA A 168 22.41 -14.87 10.01
CA ALA A 168 22.64 -16.29 10.24
C ALA A 168 23.21 -16.61 11.65
N ARG A 169 23.74 -15.60 12.35
CA ARG A 169 24.25 -15.73 13.74
C ARG A 169 23.16 -15.66 14.80
N VAL A 170 21.93 -15.27 14.41
CA VAL A 170 20.82 -15.01 15.34
C VAL A 170 19.87 -16.22 15.39
N ASN A 171 19.58 -16.71 16.59
CA ASN A 171 18.61 -17.79 16.79
C ASN A 171 17.94 -17.64 18.18
N PRO A 172 16.60 -17.61 18.28
CA PRO A 172 15.65 -17.61 17.16
C PRO A 172 15.68 -16.31 16.36
N LEU A 173 15.26 -16.36 15.10
CA LEU A 173 15.10 -15.21 14.22
C LEU A 173 13.70 -15.24 13.59
N VAL A 174 12.89 -14.24 13.90
CA VAL A 174 11.53 -14.06 13.40
C VAL A 174 11.45 -12.72 12.70
N LEU A 175 10.98 -12.73 11.46
CA LEU A 175 10.69 -11.55 10.65
C LEU A 175 9.25 -11.11 10.89
N GLY A 176 9.06 -9.83 11.23
CA GLY A 176 7.76 -9.16 11.30
C GLY A 176 7.54 -8.24 10.10
N GLY A 177 6.35 -8.23 9.56
CA GLY A 177 5.92 -7.38 8.46
C GLY A 177 4.53 -7.74 7.98
N ASN A 178 4.00 -7.01 7.01
CA ASN A 178 2.69 -7.31 6.42
C ASN A 178 2.65 -8.73 5.84
N SER A 179 1.48 -9.35 5.82
CA SER A 179 1.30 -10.77 5.44
C SER A 179 1.80 -11.10 4.04
N GLU A 180 1.66 -10.17 3.08
CA GLU A 180 2.16 -10.38 1.72
C GLU A 180 3.69 -10.52 1.65
N LEU A 181 4.44 -9.97 2.59
CA LEU A 181 5.90 -10.13 2.67
C LEU A 181 6.32 -11.60 2.73
N GLU A 182 5.51 -12.47 3.33
CA GLU A 182 5.81 -13.91 3.41
C GLU A 182 6.01 -14.55 2.03
N THR A 183 5.35 -14.00 1.01
CA THR A 183 5.39 -14.51 -0.38
C THR A 183 6.21 -13.66 -1.34
N ARG A 184 6.65 -12.47 -0.94
CA ARG A 184 7.48 -11.60 -1.78
C ARG A 184 8.83 -12.26 -2.10
N PRO A 185 9.44 -11.95 -3.28
CA PRO A 185 10.76 -12.46 -3.66
C PRO A 185 11.86 -12.17 -2.62
N TYR A 186 11.73 -11.06 -1.92
CA TYR A 186 12.63 -10.63 -0.84
C TYR A 186 12.19 -11.06 0.57
N GLY A 187 11.09 -11.78 0.71
CA GLY A 187 10.61 -12.32 1.98
C GLY A 187 11.43 -13.51 2.49
N PRO A 188 10.84 -14.36 3.38
CA PRO A 188 11.53 -15.49 4.01
C PRO A 188 12.25 -16.43 3.04
N LYS A 189 11.62 -16.75 1.90
CA LYS A 189 12.23 -17.59 0.86
C LYS A 189 13.42 -16.92 0.18
N GLY A 190 13.35 -15.61 -0.05
CA GLY A 190 14.45 -14.83 -0.61
C GLY A 190 15.63 -14.76 0.35
N LEU A 191 15.38 -14.51 1.63
CA LEU A 191 16.41 -14.54 2.69
C LEU A 191 17.14 -15.88 2.73
N GLU A 192 16.39 -16.99 2.67
CA GLU A 192 17.01 -18.32 2.67
C GLU A 192 17.79 -18.59 1.37
N SER A 193 17.23 -18.30 0.20
CA SER A 193 17.85 -18.64 -1.09
C SER A 193 19.09 -17.80 -1.41
N VAL A 194 19.07 -16.50 -1.06
CA VAL A 194 20.15 -15.55 -1.41
C VAL A 194 21.22 -15.48 -0.31
N TYR A 195 20.80 -15.47 0.96
CA TYR A 195 21.67 -15.26 2.10
C TYR A 195 21.88 -16.50 2.97
N GLY A 196 21.09 -17.57 2.77
CA GLY A 196 21.11 -18.74 3.65
C GLY A 196 20.48 -18.46 5.02
N VAL A 197 19.76 -17.37 5.18
CA VAL A 197 19.14 -16.94 6.44
C VAL A 197 17.74 -17.49 6.55
N LYS A 198 17.51 -18.34 7.54
CA LYS A 198 16.18 -18.90 7.84
C LYS A 198 15.48 -18.06 8.89
N VAL A 199 14.26 -17.66 8.63
CA VAL A 199 13.42 -16.86 9.54
C VAL A 199 12.07 -17.52 9.76
N GLY A 200 11.53 -17.41 10.99
CA GLY A 200 10.10 -17.51 11.21
C GLY A 200 9.42 -16.24 10.70
N PHE A 201 8.10 -16.26 10.53
CA PHE A 201 7.34 -15.09 10.10
C PHE A 201 6.19 -14.79 11.05
N THR A 202 5.99 -13.51 11.35
CA THR A 202 4.85 -13.01 12.14
C THR A 202 4.21 -11.85 11.37
N PRO A 203 2.96 -11.99 10.91
CA PRO A 203 2.26 -10.91 10.22
C PRO A 203 1.95 -9.76 11.18
N ILE A 204 2.22 -8.53 10.75
CA ILE A 204 1.91 -7.27 11.44
C ILE A 204 1.41 -6.28 10.39
N GLU A 205 0.08 -6.02 10.43
CA GLU A 205 -0.63 -5.32 9.35
C GLU A 205 -0.66 -3.80 9.60
N ASP A 206 0.50 -3.16 9.59
CA ASP A 206 0.58 -1.69 9.72
C ASP A 206 1.63 -1.05 8.78
N SER A 207 2.05 -1.79 7.74
CA SER A 207 2.98 -1.33 6.71
C SER A 207 4.27 -0.72 7.27
N GLY A 208 4.91 -1.43 8.20
CA GLY A 208 6.14 -0.98 8.86
C GLY A 208 5.93 0.14 9.90
N GLY A 209 4.69 0.36 10.32
CA GLY A 209 4.32 1.44 11.23
C GLY A 209 4.69 1.17 12.70
N ALA A 210 3.98 1.89 13.58
CA ALA A 210 4.29 1.89 15.01
C ALA A 210 4.14 0.52 15.69
N LEU A 211 3.23 -0.34 15.21
CA LEU A 211 3.06 -1.69 15.78
C LEU A 211 4.26 -2.58 15.42
N THR A 212 4.73 -2.51 14.17
CA THR A 212 5.92 -3.23 13.71
C THR A 212 7.17 -2.79 14.49
N VAL A 213 7.40 -1.47 14.62
CA VAL A 213 8.52 -0.93 15.40
C VAL A 213 8.45 -1.38 16.87
N LYS A 214 7.27 -1.32 17.48
CA LYS A 214 7.09 -1.73 18.87
C LYS A 214 7.28 -3.23 19.08
N ALA A 215 6.86 -4.07 18.11
CA ALA A 215 7.10 -5.51 18.17
C ALA A 215 8.62 -5.82 18.14
N LEU A 216 9.40 -5.09 17.34
CA LEU A 216 10.85 -5.19 17.31
C LEU A 216 11.48 -4.73 18.64
N GLU A 217 11.13 -3.52 19.13
CA GLU A 217 11.66 -2.96 20.38
C GLU A 217 11.33 -3.85 21.61
N ASN A 218 10.18 -4.51 21.61
CA ASN A 218 9.76 -5.46 22.65
C ASN A 218 10.33 -6.88 22.44
N ASN A 219 11.18 -7.10 21.43
CA ASN A 219 11.74 -8.42 21.09
C ASN A 219 10.69 -9.50 20.81
N GLN A 220 9.49 -9.12 20.35
CA GLN A 220 8.46 -10.06 19.88
C GLN A 220 8.86 -10.66 18.51
N VAL A 221 9.54 -9.85 17.71
CA VAL A 221 10.26 -10.23 16.49
C VAL A 221 11.68 -9.68 16.57
N GLN A 222 12.64 -10.27 15.85
CA GLN A 222 14.04 -9.85 15.89
C GLN A 222 14.48 -9.08 14.64
N LEU A 223 13.70 -9.20 13.59
CA LEU A 223 13.90 -8.56 12.29
C LEU A 223 12.55 -7.99 11.82
N VAL A 224 12.55 -6.83 11.22
CA VAL A 224 11.35 -6.26 10.61
C VAL A 224 11.66 -5.69 9.24
N ASP A 225 10.63 -5.56 8.43
CA ASP A 225 10.64 -4.78 7.21
C ASP A 225 10.09 -3.37 7.50
N LEU A 226 10.93 -2.35 7.26
CA LEU A 226 10.58 -0.94 7.34
C LEU A 226 10.97 -0.25 6.04
N TYR A 227 10.30 0.83 5.73
CA TYR A 227 10.58 1.59 4.51
C TYR A 227 11.67 2.64 4.73
N SER A 228 12.54 2.81 3.74
CA SER A 228 13.75 3.64 3.85
C SER A 228 13.48 5.13 4.09
N SER A 229 12.28 5.61 3.80
CA SER A 229 11.85 6.99 4.06
C SER A 229 11.23 7.19 5.45
N ASP A 230 11.12 6.14 6.28
CA ASP A 230 10.52 6.27 7.60
C ASP A 230 11.45 7.04 8.55
N PRO A 231 10.95 8.15 9.16
CA PRO A 231 11.72 8.97 10.09
C PRO A 231 12.21 8.21 11.33
N VAL A 232 11.57 7.10 11.69
CA VAL A 232 11.96 6.27 12.83
C VAL A 232 13.39 5.74 12.69
N LEU A 233 13.86 5.53 11.46
CA LEU A 233 15.21 5.05 11.18
C LEU A 233 16.32 6.03 11.63
N ALA A 234 15.97 7.31 11.79
CA ALA A 234 16.90 8.35 12.23
C ALA A 234 17.02 8.47 13.76
N ASN A 235 16.28 7.68 14.55
CA ASN A 235 16.24 7.81 16.02
C ASN A 235 17.45 7.23 16.76
N GLY A 236 18.34 6.54 16.05
CA GLY A 236 19.57 5.92 16.60
C GLY A 236 19.32 4.61 17.38
N LYS A 237 18.09 4.13 17.48
CA LYS A 237 17.75 2.87 18.16
C LYS A 237 17.68 1.68 17.22
N LEU A 238 17.57 1.95 15.94
CA LEU A 238 17.37 0.97 14.89
C LEU A 238 18.58 0.94 13.95
N LYS A 239 18.84 -0.22 13.38
CA LYS A 239 19.91 -0.46 12.42
C LYS A 239 19.34 -1.09 11.16
N VAL A 240 19.42 -0.36 10.06
CA VAL A 240 19.19 -0.90 8.71
C VAL A 240 20.39 -1.78 8.34
N LEU A 241 20.12 -2.99 7.87
CA LEU A 241 21.14 -3.92 7.39
C LEU A 241 21.43 -3.67 5.90
N ASN A 242 22.72 -3.73 5.53
CA ASN A 242 23.11 -3.61 4.14
C ASN A 242 22.69 -4.88 3.35
N ASP A 243 22.32 -4.67 2.09
CA ASP A 243 21.96 -5.72 1.14
C ASP A 243 22.97 -5.81 -0.02
N PRO A 244 24.20 -6.36 0.21
CA PRO A 244 25.23 -6.39 -0.82
C PRO A 244 24.91 -7.34 -1.98
N LYS A 245 23.92 -8.23 -1.85
CA LYS A 245 23.53 -9.16 -2.90
C LYS A 245 22.32 -8.67 -3.71
N GLY A 246 21.73 -7.52 -3.34
CA GLY A 246 20.59 -6.93 -4.07
C GLY A 246 19.34 -7.80 -4.04
N LEU A 247 19.02 -8.38 -2.89
CA LEU A 247 17.77 -9.10 -2.68
C LEU A 247 16.57 -8.16 -2.84
N ILE A 248 16.70 -6.94 -2.35
CA ILE A 248 15.71 -5.87 -2.44
C ILE A 248 16.17 -4.88 -3.51
N LEU A 249 15.38 -4.72 -4.56
CA LEU A 249 15.73 -3.84 -5.67
C LEU A 249 15.59 -2.37 -5.28
N ALA A 250 16.40 -1.49 -5.88
CA ALA A 250 16.27 -0.05 -5.70
C ALA A 250 14.84 0.41 -6.02
N SER A 251 14.19 1.12 -5.10
CA SER A 251 12.78 1.48 -5.18
C SER A 251 12.60 2.99 -5.06
N ARG A 252 12.63 3.69 -6.21
CA ARG A 252 12.28 5.11 -6.32
C ARG A 252 10.77 5.27 -6.53
N VAL A 253 10.22 6.37 -6.05
CA VAL A 253 8.82 6.75 -6.32
C VAL A 253 8.60 6.90 -7.81
N VAL A 254 7.56 6.25 -8.33
CA VAL A 254 7.18 6.28 -9.74
C VAL A 254 5.66 6.25 -9.89
N PRO A 255 5.03 7.24 -10.54
CA PRO A 255 3.60 7.18 -10.81
C PRO A 255 3.27 6.16 -11.89
N VAL A 256 2.35 5.25 -11.60
CA VAL A 256 1.69 4.40 -12.60
C VAL A 256 0.50 5.15 -13.16
N LEU A 257 0.36 5.14 -14.48
CA LEU A 257 -0.65 5.89 -15.21
C LEU A 257 -1.48 4.97 -16.10
N SER A 258 -2.79 5.17 -16.10
CA SER A 258 -3.70 4.59 -17.10
C SER A 258 -3.54 5.29 -18.45
N GLN A 259 -4.01 4.63 -19.52
CA GLN A 259 -4.02 5.21 -20.88
C GLN A 259 -4.97 6.44 -21.01
N ARG A 260 -5.78 6.76 -20.00
CA ARG A 260 -6.66 7.93 -19.97
C ARG A 260 -5.91 9.22 -19.65
N ILE A 261 -4.72 9.13 -19.09
CA ILE A 261 -3.90 10.30 -18.75
C ILE A 261 -3.32 10.92 -20.01
N ASP A 262 -3.74 12.16 -20.30
CA ASP A 262 -3.24 12.93 -21.43
C ASP A 262 -1.80 13.44 -21.20
N SER A 263 -1.17 13.94 -22.25
CA SER A 263 0.22 14.43 -22.18
C SER A 263 0.40 15.60 -21.21
N ARG A 264 -0.61 16.51 -21.11
CA ARG A 264 -0.54 17.65 -20.21
C ARG A 264 -0.63 17.23 -18.73
N ALA A 265 -1.50 16.26 -18.40
CA ALA A 265 -1.58 15.71 -17.05
C ALA A 265 -0.28 14.96 -16.71
N ARG A 266 0.28 14.18 -17.65
CA ARG A 266 1.59 13.53 -17.48
C ARG A 266 2.69 14.56 -17.21
N ASP A 267 2.72 15.68 -17.91
CA ASP A 267 3.72 16.75 -17.70
C ASP A 267 3.58 17.39 -16.29
N VAL A 268 2.36 17.52 -15.77
CA VAL A 268 2.14 17.97 -14.37
C VAL A 268 2.74 16.96 -13.40
N ILE A 269 2.44 15.68 -13.56
CA ILE A 269 2.94 14.59 -12.73
C ILE A 269 4.47 14.52 -12.77
N ASN A 270 5.08 14.60 -13.96
CA ASN A 270 6.53 14.56 -14.12
C ASN A 270 7.22 15.75 -13.44
N ARG A 271 6.60 16.93 -13.44
CA ARG A 271 7.15 18.10 -12.69
C ARG A 271 7.17 17.86 -11.20
N VAL A 272 6.14 17.23 -10.64
CA VAL A 272 6.11 16.84 -9.23
C VAL A 272 7.22 15.81 -8.94
N SER A 273 7.31 14.75 -9.74
CA SER A 273 8.34 13.71 -9.58
C SER A 273 9.76 14.28 -9.64
N LYS A 274 10.02 15.25 -10.53
CA LYS A 274 11.32 15.90 -10.70
C LYS A 274 11.79 16.65 -9.46
N GLU A 275 10.86 17.29 -8.73
CA GLU A 275 11.18 18.09 -7.53
C GLU A 275 11.19 17.24 -6.24
N LEU A 276 10.72 15.98 -6.31
CA LEU A 276 10.62 15.10 -5.17
C LEU A 276 11.95 14.40 -4.91
N GLY A 277 12.75 14.96 -4.02
CA GLY A 277 14.05 14.41 -3.62
C GLY A 277 14.00 13.49 -2.40
N PRO A 278 15.10 12.78 -2.09
CA PRO A 278 15.13 11.82 -0.97
C PRO A 278 14.81 12.44 0.39
N ARG A 279 15.24 13.67 0.63
CA ARG A 279 14.98 14.39 1.89
C ARG A 279 13.55 14.91 1.99
N ASP A 280 12.91 15.16 0.85
CA ASP A 280 11.54 15.65 0.82
C ASP A 280 10.59 14.61 1.37
N LEU A 281 10.67 13.36 0.90
CA LEU A 281 9.78 12.29 1.36
C LEU A 281 9.96 11.99 2.85
N VAL A 282 11.21 11.93 3.34
CA VAL A 282 11.49 11.75 4.77
C VAL A 282 10.87 12.89 5.60
N GLU A 283 10.98 14.14 5.15
CA GLU A 283 10.42 15.29 5.85
C GLU A 283 8.89 15.30 5.82
N MET A 284 8.28 14.98 4.67
CA MET A 284 6.82 14.82 4.55
C MET A 284 6.31 13.74 5.51
N ASN A 285 7.00 12.61 5.59
CA ASN A 285 6.70 11.51 6.50
C ASN A 285 6.87 11.93 7.98
N ARG A 286 7.89 12.72 8.29
CA ARG A 286 8.11 13.25 9.64
C ARG A 286 6.97 14.20 10.06
N ARG A 287 6.49 15.07 9.18
CA ARG A 287 5.34 15.95 9.47
C ARG A 287 4.08 15.14 9.77
N SER A 288 3.87 14.02 9.08
CA SER A 288 2.75 13.12 9.35
C SER A 288 2.88 12.41 10.70
N THR A 289 4.02 11.79 10.96
CA THR A 289 4.19 10.89 12.13
C THR A 289 4.50 11.63 13.43
N THR A 290 5.18 12.79 13.36
CA THR A 290 5.63 13.53 14.54
C THR A 290 4.74 14.75 14.84
N GLU A 291 4.24 15.43 13.80
CA GLU A 291 3.41 16.63 13.94
C GLU A 291 1.92 16.34 13.75
N ALA A 292 1.56 15.10 13.40
CA ALA A 292 0.20 14.64 13.14
C ALA A 292 -0.53 15.50 12.07
N MET A 293 0.21 16.01 11.09
CA MET A 293 -0.36 16.75 9.97
C MET A 293 -1.09 15.81 9.01
N SER A 294 -2.17 16.30 8.40
CA SER A 294 -2.88 15.54 7.37
C SER A 294 -2.08 15.47 6.05
N ALA A 295 -2.29 14.41 5.26
CA ALA A 295 -1.68 14.28 3.94
C ALA A 295 -1.94 15.51 3.06
N SER A 296 -3.16 16.08 3.11
CA SER A 296 -3.54 17.26 2.36
C SER A 296 -2.73 18.50 2.77
N ALA A 297 -2.54 18.74 4.07
CA ALA A 297 -1.76 19.89 4.54
C ALA A 297 -0.27 19.75 4.20
N ILE A 298 0.28 18.53 4.31
CA ILE A 298 1.68 18.24 3.95
C ILE A 298 1.90 18.45 2.45
N ALA A 299 1.02 17.92 1.62
CA ALA A 299 1.10 18.05 0.16
C ALA A 299 1.05 19.53 -0.27
N SER A 300 0.10 20.31 0.26
CA SER A 300 -0.05 21.74 -0.04
C SER A 300 1.20 22.53 0.32
N GLN A 301 1.73 22.35 1.53
CA GLN A 301 2.95 23.02 1.98
C GLN A 301 4.17 22.66 1.13
N TRP A 302 4.34 21.37 0.82
CA TRP A 302 5.47 20.94 0.00
C TRP A 302 5.40 21.50 -1.43
N LEU A 303 4.21 21.48 -2.06
CA LEU A 303 4.01 22.05 -3.38
C LEU A 303 4.30 23.55 -3.39
N GLU A 304 3.88 24.29 -2.34
CA GLU A 304 4.20 25.71 -2.17
C GLU A 304 5.70 25.93 -2.01
N GLU A 305 6.38 25.17 -1.14
CA GLU A 305 7.83 25.22 -0.92
C GLU A 305 8.63 25.00 -2.22
N LYS A 306 8.12 24.14 -3.12
CA LYS A 306 8.73 23.87 -4.43
C LYS A 306 8.32 24.82 -5.55
N GLY A 307 7.41 25.75 -5.29
CA GLY A 307 6.87 26.66 -6.31
C GLY A 307 6.07 25.95 -7.39
N LEU A 308 5.49 24.78 -7.06
CA LEU A 308 4.63 24.01 -7.93
C LEU A 308 3.17 24.46 -7.81
N PRO A 309 2.32 24.21 -8.84
CA PRO A 309 0.88 24.48 -8.75
C PRO A 309 0.25 23.75 -7.56
N HIS A 310 -0.48 24.47 -6.71
CA HIS A 310 -1.20 23.97 -5.55
C HIS A 310 -2.48 24.78 -5.34
N LYS A 311 -3.41 24.27 -4.52
CA LYS A 311 -4.65 24.96 -4.12
C LYS A 311 -4.50 25.63 -2.77
#